data_bf43b8eebf2411a03c375f43e6ed0f3d
#
_entry.id   bf43b8eebf2411a03c375f43e6ed0f3d
#
_cell.length_a   1.000
_cell.length_b   1.000
_cell.length_c   1.000
_cell.angle_alpha   90.00
_cell.angle_beta   90.00
_cell.angle_gamma   90.00
#
_symmetry.space_group_name_H-M   'P 1'
#
loop_
_entity.id
_entity.type
_entity.pdbx_description
1 polymer ?
#
loop_
_entity_poly.entity_id
_entity_poly.type
_entity_poly.pdbx_seq_one_letter_code
_entity_poly.pdbx_strand_id
1 'polypeptide(L)'
;MSAIRFPGAAVPVVLAMLGLAGAATAQGDQPTLLGQYSDWAAYAASPGGKKVCFALAKPKSSQTNPPGRPRDPAYMFISTRPAENVRNEVSIIIGYPFKPSTDATAEIGATKFAMYTQNDGAWIKNVAEEARMIEAMRKGADLTVKGVSGRGTQSTDQFSLKGLAQALDRAEAECK
;
A
#
# COMPACT_ATOMS: atom_id res chain seq x y z
N MET A 1 -69.51 -37.34 47.14
CA MET A 1 -69.20 -36.20 46.29
C MET A 1 -67.97 -35.53 46.89
N SER A 2 -66.77 -35.98 46.49
CA SER A 2 -65.44 -35.49 46.99
C SER A 2 -64.80 -34.55 46.02
N ALA A 3 -64.56 -33.34 46.42
CA ALA A 3 -63.84 -32.34 45.62
C ALA A 3 -62.31 -32.43 45.86
N ILE A 4 -61.56 -32.70 44.84
CA ILE A 4 -60.09 -32.76 44.84
C ILE A 4 -59.55 -31.35 44.56
N ARG A 5 -58.77 -30.77 45.50
CA ARG A 5 -58.04 -29.54 45.37
C ARG A 5 -56.64 -29.85 44.84
N PHE A 6 -56.22 -29.24 43.68
CA PHE A 6 -54.89 -29.23 43.23
C PHE A 6 -54.08 -28.00 43.73
N PRO A 7 -52.90 -28.17 44.24
CA PRO A 7 -52.05 -27.07 44.64
C PRO A 7 -51.39 -26.44 43.42
N GLY A 8 -51.46 -25.12 43.31
CA GLY A 8 -50.79 -24.34 42.25
C GLY A 8 -49.28 -24.29 42.47
N ALA A 9 -48.56 -24.76 41.50
CA ALA A 9 -47.08 -24.63 41.42
C ALA A 9 -46.74 -23.28 40.79
N ALA A 10 -46.08 -22.43 41.57
CA ALA A 10 -45.48 -21.18 41.05
C ALA A 10 -44.20 -21.49 40.25
N VAL A 11 -44.20 -21.14 38.96
CA VAL A 11 -43.02 -21.24 38.09
C VAL A 11 -42.24 -19.92 38.20
N PRO A 12 -40.93 -19.93 38.57
CA PRO A 12 -40.13 -18.73 38.53
C PRO A 12 -39.75 -18.40 37.08
N VAL A 13 -40.09 -17.20 36.61
CA VAL A 13 -39.63 -16.63 35.34
C VAL A 13 -38.19 -16.22 35.52
N VAL A 14 -37.24 -16.99 34.94
CA VAL A 14 -35.86 -16.61 34.83
C VAL A 14 -35.70 -15.67 33.65
N LEU A 15 -35.50 -14.39 33.94
CA LEU A 15 -35.21 -13.35 32.95
C LEU A 15 -33.74 -13.54 32.44
N ALA A 16 -33.58 -14.20 31.30
CA ALA A 16 -32.27 -14.32 30.65
C ALA A 16 -31.88 -12.95 30.04
N MET A 17 -30.96 -12.25 30.69
CA MET A 17 -30.31 -11.09 30.09
C MET A 17 -29.39 -11.56 28.96
N LEU A 18 -29.81 -11.44 27.69
CA LEU A 18 -28.92 -11.55 26.53
C LEU A 18 -28.00 -10.33 26.53
N GLY A 19 -26.73 -10.54 26.92
CA GLY A 19 -25.69 -9.56 26.73
C GLY A 19 -25.42 -9.42 25.22
N LEU A 20 -25.68 -8.25 24.63
CA LEU A 20 -25.18 -7.87 23.32
C LEU A 20 -23.65 -7.75 23.41
N ALA A 21 -22.92 -8.80 23.01
CA ALA A 21 -21.50 -8.70 22.73
C ALA A 21 -21.37 -7.82 21.48
N GLY A 22 -21.01 -6.55 21.67
CA GLY A 22 -20.66 -5.66 20.58
C GLY A 22 -19.47 -6.23 19.81
N ALA A 23 -19.67 -6.60 18.55
CA ALA A 23 -18.57 -6.93 17.64
C ALA A 23 -17.69 -5.68 17.48
N ALA A 24 -16.51 -5.67 18.11
CA ALA A 24 -15.49 -4.70 17.83
C ALA A 24 -15.05 -4.90 16.38
N THR A 25 -15.51 -4.04 15.49
CA THR A 25 -15.01 -3.99 14.10
C THR A 25 -13.55 -3.58 14.17
N ALA A 26 -12.65 -4.46 13.73
CA ALA A 26 -11.24 -4.16 13.53
C ALA A 26 -11.12 -3.13 12.38
N GLN A 27 -11.21 -1.84 12.72
CA GLN A 27 -11.19 -0.70 11.79
C GLN A 27 -9.76 -0.26 11.45
N GLY A 28 -8.72 -1.03 11.87
CA GLY A 28 -7.31 -0.64 11.80
C GLY A 28 -6.55 -1.01 10.53
N ASP A 29 -7.05 -1.95 9.72
CA ASP A 29 -6.28 -2.53 8.60
C ASP A 29 -6.50 -1.83 7.24
N GLN A 30 -7.56 -1.04 7.09
CA GLN A 30 -7.83 -0.33 5.84
C GLN A 30 -7.08 1.00 5.81
N PRO A 31 -6.37 1.31 4.69
CA PRO A 31 -5.71 2.61 4.54
C PRO A 31 -6.70 3.77 4.56
N THR A 32 -6.39 4.78 5.38
CA THR A 32 -7.14 6.05 5.43
C THR A 32 -6.45 7.08 4.53
N LEU A 33 -7.21 7.70 3.64
CA LEU A 33 -6.73 8.78 2.79
C LEU A 33 -6.47 10.03 3.65
N LEU A 34 -5.24 10.53 3.63
CA LEU A 34 -4.83 11.75 4.32
C LEU A 34 -4.93 12.99 3.43
N GLY A 35 -4.89 12.81 2.12
CA GLY A 35 -5.03 13.86 1.12
C GLY A 35 -4.63 13.42 -0.28
N GLN A 36 -5.20 14.11 -1.28
CA GLN A 36 -4.87 13.95 -2.70
C GLN A 36 -4.13 15.18 -3.19
N TYR A 37 -2.99 14.97 -3.85
CA TYR A 37 -2.08 16.00 -4.34
C TYR A 37 -1.74 15.73 -5.81
N SER A 38 -2.56 16.24 -6.72
CA SER A 38 -2.45 15.94 -8.17
C SER A 38 -2.40 14.43 -8.44
N ASP A 39 -1.26 13.91 -8.91
CA ASP A 39 -1.08 12.50 -9.30
C ASP A 39 -0.68 11.58 -8.12
N TRP A 40 -0.50 12.15 -6.91
CA TRP A 40 -0.12 11.44 -5.70
C TRP A 40 -1.16 11.57 -4.60
N ALA A 41 -1.34 10.53 -3.82
CA ALA A 41 -2.17 10.53 -2.62
C ALA A 41 -1.36 10.09 -1.40
N ALA A 42 -1.62 10.72 -0.24
CA ALA A 42 -1.04 10.31 1.04
C ALA A 42 -2.04 9.47 1.81
N TYR A 43 -1.55 8.41 2.46
CA TYR A 43 -2.34 7.47 3.25
C TYR A 43 -1.68 7.17 4.59
N ALA A 44 -2.49 6.75 5.56
CA ALA A 44 -2.05 6.07 6.78
C ALA A 44 -2.83 4.76 6.96
N ALA A 45 -2.17 3.76 7.51
CA ALA A 45 -2.76 2.49 7.93
C ALA A 45 -2.09 2.01 9.21
N SER A 46 -2.68 1.02 9.88
CA SER A 46 -2.12 0.43 11.09
C SER A 46 -2.27 -1.09 11.09
N PRO A 47 -1.71 -1.81 10.09
CA PRO A 47 -1.79 -3.26 10.02
C PRO A 47 -1.15 -3.89 11.27
N GLY A 48 -1.94 -4.75 11.95
CA GLY A 48 -1.49 -5.37 13.20
C GLY A 48 -1.10 -4.36 14.29
N GLY A 49 -1.69 -3.15 14.30
CA GLY A 49 -1.39 -2.09 15.26
C GLY A 49 -0.10 -1.29 14.98
N LYS A 50 0.64 -1.61 13.93
CA LYS A 50 1.87 -0.90 13.53
C LYS A 50 1.54 0.18 12.50
N LYS A 51 1.77 1.45 12.87
CA LYS A 51 1.49 2.58 11.98
C LYS A 51 2.42 2.55 10.75
N VAL A 52 1.83 2.74 9.57
CA VAL A 52 2.51 2.96 8.29
C VAL A 52 1.87 4.16 7.58
N CYS A 53 2.68 5.08 7.08
CA CYS A 53 2.23 6.19 6.25
C CYS A 53 2.93 6.11 4.91
N PHE A 54 2.21 6.38 3.84
CA PHE A 54 2.78 6.26 2.50
C PHE A 54 2.17 7.23 1.51
N ALA A 55 2.99 7.65 0.56
CA ALA A 55 2.54 8.28 -0.66
C ALA A 55 2.37 7.21 -1.74
N LEU A 56 1.31 7.32 -2.55
CA LEU A 56 0.96 6.37 -3.61
C LEU A 56 0.64 7.10 -4.91
N ALA A 57 1.14 6.55 -6.03
CA ALA A 57 0.75 6.96 -7.38
C ALA A 57 0.53 5.76 -8.29
N LYS A 58 -0.24 5.99 -9.36
CA LYS A 58 -0.38 5.10 -10.52
C LYS A 58 0.40 5.69 -11.70
N PRO A 59 0.90 4.85 -12.62
CA PRO A 59 1.52 5.39 -13.83
C PRO A 59 0.51 6.14 -14.70
N LYS A 60 0.95 7.23 -15.33
CA LYS A 60 0.18 7.97 -16.33
C LYS A 60 0.11 7.23 -17.65
N SER A 61 1.14 6.49 -17.97
CA SER A 61 1.20 5.64 -19.15
C SER A 61 1.94 4.34 -18.85
N SER A 62 1.51 3.29 -19.52
CA SER A 62 2.07 1.95 -19.40
C SER A 62 2.18 1.34 -20.79
N GLN A 63 3.37 0.87 -21.14
CA GLN A 63 3.65 0.22 -22.42
C GLN A 63 4.31 -1.13 -22.19
N THR A 64 4.06 -2.07 -23.10
CA THR A 64 4.73 -3.39 -23.12
C THR A 64 5.33 -3.68 -24.48
N ASN A 65 6.42 -4.46 -24.48
CA ASN A 65 7.02 -5.02 -25.69
C ASN A 65 7.18 -6.55 -25.53
N PRO A 66 6.44 -7.37 -26.30
CA PRO A 66 5.44 -7.02 -27.33
C PRO A 66 4.26 -6.21 -26.75
N PRO A 67 3.61 -5.36 -27.57
CA PRO A 67 2.51 -4.52 -27.12
C PRO A 67 1.26 -5.33 -26.74
N GLY A 68 0.38 -4.73 -25.92
CA GLY A 68 -0.93 -5.30 -25.57
C GLY A 68 -0.87 -6.49 -24.61
N ARG A 69 0.23 -6.70 -23.89
CA ARG A 69 0.30 -7.77 -22.89
C ARG A 69 -0.46 -7.37 -21.63
N PRO A 70 -1.49 -8.15 -21.23
CA PRO A 70 -2.27 -7.86 -20.03
C PRO A 70 -1.43 -8.06 -18.76
N ARG A 71 -1.67 -7.21 -17.77
CA ARG A 71 -1.12 -7.28 -16.42
C ARG A 71 -2.06 -6.59 -15.43
N ASP A 72 -1.85 -6.83 -14.15
CA ASP A 72 -2.53 -6.09 -13.10
C ASP A 72 -2.04 -4.63 -13.04
N PRO A 73 -2.80 -3.72 -12.42
CA PRO A 73 -2.40 -2.33 -12.27
C PRO A 73 -1.05 -2.18 -11.54
N ALA A 74 -0.21 -1.29 -12.05
CA ALA A 74 1.04 -0.93 -11.38
C ALA A 74 0.84 0.21 -10.39
N TYR A 75 1.65 0.21 -9.33
CA TYR A 75 1.64 1.23 -8.27
C TYR A 75 3.06 1.55 -7.83
N MET A 76 3.27 2.79 -7.45
CA MET A 76 4.47 3.23 -6.73
C MET A 76 4.09 3.66 -5.33
N PHE A 77 4.86 3.21 -4.34
CA PHE A 77 4.71 3.58 -2.95
C PHE A 77 6.00 4.22 -2.45
N ILE A 78 5.87 5.20 -1.57
CA ILE A 78 6.98 5.71 -0.77
C ILE A 78 6.50 5.65 0.68
N SER A 79 7.07 4.74 1.45
CA SER A 79 6.53 4.30 2.75
C SER A 79 7.44 4.68 3.91
N THR A 80 6.83 5.09 5.03
CA THR A 80 7.48 5.28 6.32
C THR A 80 6.82 4.36 7.34
N ARG A 81 7.63 3.53 8.02
CA ARG A 81 7.23 2.60 9.07
C ARG A 81 8.06 2.87 10.34
N PRO A 82 7.56 3.74 11.25
CA PRO A 82 8.32 4.15 12.45
C PRO A 82 8.76 2.99 13.34
N ALA A 83 7.87 1.99 13.52
CA ALA A 83 8.17 0.80 14.34
C ALA A 83 9.32 -0.07 13.80
N GLU A 84 9.68 0.09 12.52
CA GLU A 84 10.74 -0.65 11.83
C GLU A 84 11.96 0.23 11.51
N ASN A 85 11.94 1.51 11.93
CA ASN A 85 12.94 2.53 11.57
C ASN A 85 13.12 2.72 10.05
N VAL A 86 12.07 2.44 9.26
CA VAL A 86 12.06 2.64 7.82
C VAL A 86 11.49 4.02 7.51
N ARG A 87 12.19 4.80 6.69
CA ARG A 87 11.76 6.12 6.22
C ARG A 87 11.92 6.22 4.72
N ASN A 88 10.86 6.67 4.05
CA ASN A 88 10.84 6.98 2.62
C ASN A 88 11.29 5.82 1.71
N GLU A 89 11.00 4.57 2.09
CA GLU A 89 11.29 3.41 1.26
C GLU A 89 10.51 3.47 -0.05
N VAL A 90 11.21 3.49 -1.16
CA VAL A 90 10.61 3.47 -2.50
C VAL A 90 10.38 2.04 -2.95
N SER A 91 9.13 1.71 -3.25
CA SER A 91 8.74 0.41 -3.80
C SER A 91 7.78 0.52 -4.97
N ILE A 92 7.87 -0.44 -5.87
CA ILE A 92 7.02 -0.56 -7.06
C ILE A 92 6.31 -1.91 -6.99
N ILE A 93 5.01 -1.94 -7.18
CA ILE A 93 4.26 -3.13 -7.56
C ILE A 93 4.00 -3.02 -9.05
N ILE A 94 4.59 -3.93 -9.84
CA ILE A 94 4.59 -3.81 -11.32
C ILE A 94 3.38 -4.46 -11.98
N GLY A 95 2.64 -5.32 -11.25
CA GLY A 95 1.46 -6.01 -11.74
C GLY A 95 1.74 -7.28 -12.54
N TYR A 96 2.94 -7.84 -12.47
CA TYR A 96 3.31 -9.15 -12.98
C TYR A 96 4.55 -9.69 -12.24
N PRO A 97 4.75 -11.01 -12.14
CA PRO A 97 5.98 -11.57 -11.61
C PRO A 97 7.18 -11.21 -12.48
N PHE A 98 8.19 -10.57 -11.90
CA PHE A 98 9.44 -10.25 -12.58
C PHE A 98 10.19 -11.51 -13.02
N LYS A 99 10.99 -11.37 -14.07
CA LYS A 99 11.93 -12.43 -14.47
C LYS A 99 12.95 -12.62 -13.35
N PRO A 100 13.14 -13.86 -12.84
CA PRO A 100 14.11 -14.14 -11.79
C PRO A 100 15.52 -13.62 -12.13
N SER A 101 16.22 -13.09 -11.11
CA SER A 101 17.59 -12.58 -11.22
C SER A 101 17.76 -11.43 -12.22
N THR A 102 16.69 -10.66 -12.49
CA THR A 102 16.80 -9.43 -13.29
C THR A 102 16.42 -8.23 -12.43
N ASP A 103 17.20 -7.17 -12.49
CA ASP A 103 16.88 -5.91 -11.84
C ASP A 103 15.84 -5.13 -12.69
N ALA A 104 15.02 -4.33 -12.02
CA ALA A 104 14.27 -3.25 -12.64
C ALA A 104 15.09 -1.96 -12.59
N THR A 105 14.69 -0.96 -13.37
CA THR A 105 15.35 0.35 -13.40
C THR A 105 14.33 1.46 -13.23
N ALA A 106 14.61 2.41 -12.33
CA ALA A 106 13.89 3.66 -12.21
C ALA A 106 14.77 4.80 -12.80
N GLU A 107 14.22 5.59 -13.71
CA GLU A 107 14.92 6.68 -14.41
C GLU A 107 14.22 8.01 -14.12
N ILE A 108 14.97 9.01 -13.65
CA ILE A 108 14.52 10.38 -13.40
C ILE A 108 15.45 11.33 -14.13
N GLY A 109 14.99 11.92 -15.22
CA GLY A 109 15.87 12.67 -16.14
C GLY A 109 17.00 11.77 -16.65
N ALA A 110 18.25 12.18 -16.43
CA ALA A 110 19.44 11.39 -16.82
C ALA A 110 19.90 10.39 -15.74
N THR A 111 19.30 10.43 -14.54
CA THR A 111 19.73 9.61 -13.41
C THR A 111 19.00 8.28 -13.41
N LYS A 112 19.72 7.17 -13.23
CA LYS A 112 19.18 5.82 -13.14
C LYS A 112 19.45 5.22 -11.78
N PHE A 113 18.46 4.50 -11.27
CA PHE A 113 18.52 3.76 -10.02
C PHE A 113 18.21 2.29 -10.30
N ALA A 114 19.09 1.39 -9.87
CA ALA A 114 18.85 -0.05 -9.95
C ALA A 114 17.90 -0.48 -8.83
N MET A 115 16.94 -1.34 -9.16
CA MET A 115 15.98 -1.89 -8.21
C MET A 115 16.07 -3.41 -8.23
N TYR A 116 16.31 -4.05 -7.08
CA TYR A 116 16.18 -5.49 -6.98
C TYR A 116 14.70 -5.89 -7.05
N THR A 117 14.43 -7.06 -7.61
CA THR A 117 13.06 -7.53 -7.83
C THR A 117 12.77 -8.80 -7.03
N GLN A 118 11.56 -8.89 -6.48
CA GLN A 118 11.04 -10.08 -5.82
C GLN A 118 9.54 -10.22 -6.10
N ASN A 119 9.11 -11.34 -6.66
CA ASN A 119 7.74 -11.54 -7.15
C ASN A 119 7.34 -10.42 -8.12
N ASP A 120 6.34 -9.62 -7.80
CA ASP A 120 5.86 -8.46 -8.56
C ASP A 120 6.36 -7.11 -7.99
N GLY A 121 7.14 -7.16 -6.92
CA GLY A 121 7.70 -5.99 -6.24
C GLY A 121 9.12 -5.66 -6.67
N ALA A 122 9.47 -4.36 -6.65
CA ALA A 122 10.83 -3.87 -6.85
C ALA A 122 11.16 -2.78 -5.82
N TRP A 123 12.39 -2.81 -5.29
CA TRP A 123 12.92 -1.88 -4.27
C TRP A 123 14.30 -1.41 -4.68
N ILE A 124 14.73 -0.26 -4.13
CA ILE A 124 16.09 0.24 -4.36
C ILE A 124 17.11 -0.84 -3.97
N LYS A 125 18.04 -1.12 -4.90
CA LYS A 125 19.07 -2.15 -4.69
C LYS A 125 20.13 -1.71 -3.68
N ASN A 126 20.45 -0.43 -3.65
CA ASN A 126 21.39 0.17 -2.71
C ASN A 126 20.67 1.18 -1.81
N VAL A 127 20.39 0.81 -0.57
CA VAL A 127 19.67 1.66 0.41
C VAL A 127 20.34 3.04 0.58
N ALA A 128 21.66 3.14 0.43
CA ALA A 128 22.35 4.44 0.49
C ALA A 128 21.92 5.41 -0.63
N GLU A 129 21.35 4.91 -1.73
CA GLU A 129 20.87 5.74 -2.84
C GLU A 129 19.40 6.19 -2.65
N GLU A 130 18.68 5.69 -1.64
CA GLU A 130 17.26 5.98 -1.46
C GLU A 130 17.01 7.47 -1.22
N ALA A 131 17.78 8.11 -0.34
CA ALA A 131 17.69 9.54 -0.09
C ALA A 131 17.96 10.36 -1.38
N ARG A 132 18.96 9.95 -2.18
CA ARG A 132 19.27 10.57 -3.47
C ARG A 132 18.13 10.43 -4.48
N MET A 133 17.47 9.25 -4.49
CA MET A 133 16.31 9.02 -5.34
C MET A 133 15.13 9.92 -4.92
N ILE A 134 14.82 10.01 -3.64
CA ILE A 134 13.76 10.89 -3.12
C ILE A 134 14.03 12.36 -3.49
N GLU A 135 15.27 12.84 -3.35
CA GLU A 135 15.62 14.19 -3.79
C GLU A 135 15.44 14.40 -5.29
N ALA A 136 15.86 13.44 -6.11
CA ALA A 136 15.69 13.49 -7.55
C ALA A 136 14.19 13.49 -7.92
N MET A 137 13.37 12.67 -7.24
CA MET A 137 11.92 12.63 -7.43
C MET A 137 11.24 13.96 -7.03
N ARG A 138 11.66 14.60 -5.92
CA ARG A 138 11.11 15.91 -5.50
C ARG A 138 11.41 17.04 -6.48
N LYS A 139 12.48 16.93 -7.27
CA LYS A 139 12.94 17.94 -8.25
C LYS A 139 12.54 17.60 -9.68
N GLY A 140 12.23 16.35 -9.97
CA GLY A 140 11.90 15.85 -11.29
C GLY A 140 10.44 16.12 -11.70
N ALA A 141 10.17 15.99 -12.98
CA ALA A 141 8.81 16.08 -13.53
C ALA A 141 8.17 14.69 -13.66
N ASP A 142 8.95 13.72 -14.13
CA ASP A 142 8.51 12.36 -14.41
C ASP A 142 9.56 11.34 -13.95
N LEU A 143 9.08 10.14 -13.65
CA LEU A 143 9.89 8.96 -13.36
C LEU A 143 9.44 7.82 -14.26
N THR A 144 10.40 7.13 -14.90
CA THR A 144 10.12 5.98 -15.75
C THR A 144 10.65 4.71 -15.09
N VAL A 145 9.77 3.71 -14.93
CA VAL A 145 10.13 2.37 -14.44
C VAL A 145 10.17 1.41 -15.61
N LYS A 146 11.25 0.64 -15.71
CA LYS A 146 11.43 -0.42 -16.71
C LYS A 146 11.63 -1.75 -16.01
N GLY A 147 10.95 -2.78 -16.48
CA GLY A 147 11.04 -4.13 -15.93
C GLY A 147 10.83 -5.20 -16.99
N VAL A 148 11.18 -6.44 -16.64
CA VAL A 148 11.01 -7.62 -17.51
C VAL A 148 10.22 -8.67 -16.75
N SER A 149 9.12 -9.14 -17.34
CA SER A 149 8.30 -10.22 -16.76
C SER A 149 8.98 -11.58 -16.88
N GLY A 150 8.54 -12.56 -16.09
CA GLY A 150 8.97 -13.95 -16.20
C GLY A 150 8.77 -14.57 -17.58
N ARG A 151 7.89 -13.99 -18.40
CA ARG A 151 7.66 -14.37 -19.80
C ARG A 151 8.56 -13.64 -20.80
N GLY A 152 9.45 -12.77 -20.33
CA GLY A 152 10.32 -11.97 -21.18
C GLY A 152 9.70 -10.69 -21.76
N THR A 153 8.45 -10.37 -21.42
CA THR A 153 7.82 -9.12 -21.84
C THR A 153 8.47 -7.95 -21.10
N GLN A 154 8.94 -6.95 -21.83
CA GLN A 154 9.42 -5.69 -21.26
C GLN A 154 8.25 -4.77 -20.97
N SER A 155 8.29 -4.04 -19.87
CA SER A 155 7.36 -2.96 -19.57
C SER A 155 8.08 -1.63 -19.36
N THR A 156 7.37 -0.55 -19.68
CA THR A 156 7.80 0.82 -19.40
C THR A 156 6.61 1.57 -18.83
N ASP A 157 6.72 2.02 -17.59
CA ASP A 157 5.70 2.74 -16.85
C ASP A 157 6.18 4.13 -16.52
N GLN A 158 5.44 5.15 -16.93
CA GLN A 158 5.76 6.53 -16.65
C GLN A 158 4.86 7.07 -15.54
N PHE A 159 5.47 7.54 -14.47
CA PHE A 159 4.83 8.19 -13.33
C PHE A 159 5.08 9.70 -13.39
N SER A 160 4.06 10.50 -13.19
CA SER A 160 4.23 11.92 -12.94
C SER A 160 4.71 12.14 -11.50
N LEU A 161 5.59 13.08 -11.30
CA LEU A 161 6.07 13.49 -9.97
C LEU A 161 5.32 14.72 -9.45
N LYS A 162 4.30 15.19 -10.18
CA LYS A 162 3.46 16.31 -9.75
C LYS A 162 2.64 15.97 -8.53
N GLY A 163 2.86 16.69 -7.43
CA GLY A 163 2.18 16.47 -6.15
C GLY A 163 2.91 15.54 -5.19
N LEU A 164 4.00 14.90 -5.63
CA LEU A 164 4.78 14.02 -4.77
C LEU A 164 5.27 14.69 -3.50
N ALA A 165 5.87 15.89 -3.61
CA ALA A 165 6.44 16.58 -2.44
C ALA A 165 5.38 16.80 -1.35
N GLN A 166 4.18 17.29 -1.72
CA GLN A 166 3.08 17.52 -0.79
C GLN A 166 2.56 16.23 -0.17
N ALA A 167 2.44 15.15 -0.98
CA ALA A 167 2.00 13.85 -0.49
C ALA A 167 3.00 13.24 0.52
N LEU A 168 4.32 13.35 0.24
CA LEU A 168 5.36 12.93 1.17
C LEU A 168 5.34 13.73 2.46
N ASP A 169 5.30 15.06 2.37
CA ASP A 169 5.29 15.94 3.55
C ASP A 169 4.06 15.62 4.44
N ARG A 170 2.91 15.33 3.83
CA ARG A 170 1.71 14.92 4.58
C ARG A 170 1.85 13.55 5.23
N ALA A 171 2.40 12.57 4.52
CA ALA A 171 2.66 11.23 5.06
C ALA A 171 3.69 11.26 6.19
N GLU A 172 4.80 12.01 6.02
CA GLU A 172 5.82 12.18 7.05
C GLU A 172 5.27 12.87 8.31
N ALA A 173 4.43 13.91 8.15
CA ALA A 173 3.80 14.60 9.27
C ALA A 173 2.89 13.67 10.09
N GLU A 174 2.24 12.71 9.45
CA GLU A 174 1.37 11.73 10.10
C GLU A 174 2.15 10.63 10.84
N CYS A 175 3.33 10.26 10.36
CA CYS A 175 4.19 9.18 10.91
C CYS A 175 5.40 9.68 11.72
N LYS A 176 5.30 10.89 12.30
CA LYS A 176 6.28 11.43 13.24
C LYS A 176 6.20 10.75 14.60
#